data_a9d3e919456bde34f17a8a0ca6526071
#
_entry.id   a9d3e919456bde34f17a8a0ca6526071
#
_cell.length_a   1.000
_cell.length_b   1.000
_cell.length_c   1.000
_cell.angle_alpha   90.00
_cell.angle_beta   90.00
_cell.angle_gamma   90.00
#
_symmetry.space_group_name_H-M   'P 1'
#
loop_
_entity.id
_entity.type
_entity.pdbx_description
1 polymer ?
#
loop_
_entity_poly.entity_id
_entity_poly.type
_entity_poly.pdbx_seq_one_letter_code
_entity_poly.pdbx_strand_id
1 'polypeptide(L)'
;KLYSMADKVKDLDENQGITIYPDAQVVAVTGDGTNDAPALKRANVGFAMGITGTQVAQDACDIILMDDNFSSIITAIKFGRNVYESVQKFIQFQLTVNIVAVTLAIIGAIFFQASPLGAVQMLWVNLIMDSLASLALATEPPVDALLDRAPYGRNMSIISKQMYFNMFG
;
A
#
# COMPACT_ATOMS: atom_id res chain seq x y z
N LYS A 1 2.80 15.35 -21.62
CA LYS A 1 1.64 14.89 -22.43
C LYS A 1 0.62 14.06 -21.63
N LEU A 2 1.04 13.17 -20.76
CA LEU A 2 0.13 12.35 -19.92
C LEU A 2 -0.72 13.21 -18.95
N TYR A 3 -0.13 14.25 -18.35
CA TYR A 3 -0.88 15.19 -17.52
C TYR A 3 -1.87 16.04 -18.34
N SER A 4 -1.52 16.40 -19.56
CA SER A 4 -2.41 17.12 -20.48
C SER A 4 -3.59 16.27 -20.96
N MET A 5 -3.46 14.94 -20.97
CA MET A 5 -4.58 14.03 -21.25
C MET A 5 -5.50 13.88 -20.02
N ALA A 6 -4.96 13.83 -18.82
CA ALA A 6 -5.75 13.78 -17.58
C ALA A 6 -6.60 15.05 -17.41
N ASP A 7 -6.05 16.23 -17.74
CA ASP A 7 -6.79 17.49 -17.71
C ASP A 7 -7.87 17.54 -18.81
N LYS A 8 -7.58 17.05 -20.03
CA LYS A 8 -8.57 16.97 -21.12
C LYS A 8 -9.69 15.98 -20.85
N VAL A 9 -9.39 14.90 -20.15
CA VAL A 9 -10.38 13.91 -19.75
C VAL A 9 -11.32 14.50 -18.70
N LYS A 10 -10.83 15.37 -17.82
CA LYS A 10 -11.63 16.10 -16.83
C LYS A 10 -12.63 17.05 -17.49
N ASP A 11 -12.21 17.76 -18.56
CA ASP A 11 -13.07 18.67 -19.32
C ASP A 11 -14.16 17.92 -20.12
N LEU A 12 -13.91 16.66 -20.51
CA LEU A 12 -14.89 15.82 -21.21
C LEU A 12 -15.97 15.27 -20.28
N ASP A 13 -15.68 15.15 -18.99
CA ASP A 13 -16.58 14.55 -18.02
C ASP A 13 -17.75 15.48 -17.65
N GLU A 14 -17.49 16.77 -17.54
CA GLU A 14 -18.53 17.75 -17.23
C GLU A 14 -19.62 17.85 -18.33
N ASN A 15 -19.29 17.45 -19.56
CA ASN A 15 -20.17 17.59 -20.72
C ASN A 15 -20.88 16.28 -21.17
N GLN A 16 -20.42 15.10 -20.72
CA GLN A 16 -20.90 13.80 -21.22
C GLN A 16 -21.48 12.86 -20.17
N GLY A 17 -21.53 13.26 -18.92
CA GLY A 17 -22.12 12.42 -17.84
C GLY A 17 -21.34 11.12 -17.57
N ILE A 18 -20.09 11.05 -17.97
CA ILE A 18 -19.22 9.90 -17.71
C ILE A 18 -18.57 10.13 -16.33
N THR A 19 -18.85 9.25 -15.39
CA THR A 19 -18.25 9.32 -14.05
C THR A 19 -16.78 8.95 -14.13
N ILE A 20 -15.90 9.95 -14.29
CA ILE A 20 -14.47 9.77 -14.13
C ILE A 20 -14.15 9.99 -12.66
N TYR A 21 -13.35 9.09 -12.08
CA TYR A 21 -12.93 9.19 -10.69
C TYR A 21 -12.29 10.57 -10.44
N PRO A 22 -12.78 11.36 -9.48
CA PRO A 22 -12.34 12.75 -9.27
C PRO A 22 -10.88 12.87 -8.82
N ASP A 23 -10.27 11.76 -8.44
CA ASP A 23 -8.89 11.71 -7.98
C ASP A 23 -7.95 11.34 -9.13
N ALA A 24 -6.80 12.01 -9.19
CA ALA A 24 -5.75 11.70 -10.17
C ALA A 24 -5.42 10.20 -10.12
N GLN A 25 -5.58 9.52 -11.26
CA GLN A 25 -5.29 8.10 -11.39
C GLN A 25 -3.80 7.81 -11.21
N VAL A 26 -3.50 6.66 -10.63
CA VAL A 26 -2.13 6.13 -10.58
C VAL A 26 -1.85 5.48 -11.94
N VAL A 27 -0.84 5.97 -12.64
CA VAL A 27 -0.49 5.53 -13.99
C VAL A 27 0.76 4.67 -13.93
N ALA A 28 0.66 3.44 -14.46
CA ALA A 28 1.80 2.57 -14.73
C ALA A 28 2.16 2.63 -16.20
N VAL A 29 3.44 2.62 -16.52
CA VAL A 29 3.96 2.64 -17.90
C VAL A 29 4.96 1.50 -18.05
N THR A 30 4.88 0.81 -19.19
CA THR A 30 5.86 -0.21 -19.59
C THR A 30 6.64 0.29 -20.79
N GLY A 31 7.94 0.01 -20.84
CA GLY A 31 8.80 0.36 -21.95
C GLY A 31 10.08 -0.47 -21.97
N ASP A 32 10.69 -0.60 -23.14
CA ASP A 32 11.93 -1.33 -23.37
C ASP A 32 13.02 -0.47 -24.01
N GLY A 33 12.63 0.64 -24.63
CA GLY A 33 13.50 1.50 -25.42
C GLY A 33 14.07 2.70 -24.65
N THR A 34 15.16 3.24 -25.18
CA THR A 34 15.78 4.50 -24.67
C THR A 34 14.79 5.67 -24.78
N ASN A 35 13.91 5.66 -25.78
CA ASN A 35 12.89 6.68 -25.98
C ASN A 35 11.81 6.69 -24.91
N ASP A 36 11.61 5.54 -24.24
CA ASP A 36 10.60 5.37 -23.19
C ASP A 36 11.08 5.85 -21.82
N ALA A 37 12.39 6.01 -21.60
CA ALA A 37 12.96 6.39 -20.34
C ALA A 37 12.35 7.67 -19.72
N PRO A 38 12.06 8.76 -20.47
CA PRO A 38 11.39 9.93 -19.93
C PRO A 38 9.95 9.65 -19.48
N ALA A 39 9.25 8.73 -20.15
CA ALA A 39 7.89 8.33 -19.79
C ALA A 39 7.89 7.42 -18.56
N LEU A 40 8.81 6.46 -18.48
CA LEU A 40 9.02 5.58 -17.33
C LEU A 40 9.33 6.39 -16.07
N LYS A 41 10.26 7.32 -16.14
CA LYS A 41 10.64 8.17 -15.01
C LYS A 41 9.52 9.11 -14.54
N ARG A 42 8.57 9.45 -15.43
CA ARG A 42 7.47 10.37 -15.12
C ARG A 42 6.19 9.64 -14.70
N ALA A 43 6.11 8.33 -14.92
CA ALA A 43 5.02 7.50 -14.47
C ALA A 43 5.00 7.41 -12.93
N ASN A 44 3.87 6.97 -12.36
CA ASN A 44 3.82 6.65 -10.93
C ASN A 44 4.51 5.32 -10.64
N VAL A 45 4.47 4.39 -11.61
CA VAL A 45 5.21 3.12 -11.60
C VAL A 45 5.70 2.84 -13.02
N GLY A 46 7.00 2.73 -13.19
CA GLY A 46 7.64 2.36 -14.44
C GLY A 46 8.05 0.89 -14.44
N PHE A 47 7.70 0.15 -15.49
CA PHE A 47 8.15 -1.22 -15.72
C PHE A 47 9.06 -1.26 -16.94
N ALA A 48 10.26 -1.82 -16.82
CA ALA A 48 11.15 -2.08 -17.95
C ALA A 48 11.36 -3.58 -18.15
N MET A 49 11.64 -3.97 -19.39
CA MET A 49 12.02 -5.34 -19.75
C MET A 49 13.47 -5.59 -19.34
N GLY A 50 13.75 -6.76 -18.79
CA GLY A 50 15.07 -7.11 -18.28
C GLY A 50 16.01 -7.67 -19.34
N ILE A 51 15.46 -8.45 -20.28
CA ILE A 51 16.22 -9.12 -21.35
C ILE A 51 16.33 -8.21 -22.59
N THR A 52 15.18 -7.72 -23.07
CA THR A 52 15.12 -6.88 -24.28
C THR A 52 15.26 -5.40 -23.98
N GLY A 53 15.08 -4.98 -22.73
CA GLY A 53 15.14 -3.57 -22.33
C GLY A 53 16.55 -2.99 -22.37
N THR A 54 16.65 -1.74 -22.83
CA THR A 54 17.90 -0.99 -22.80
C THR A 54 18.28 -0.61 -21.37
N GLN A 55 19.58 -0.49 -21.08
CA GLN A 55 20.07 -0.05 -19.77
C GLN A 55 19.45 1.29 -19.34
N VAL A 56 19.24 2.20 -20.28
CA VAL A 56 18.63 3.52 -20.02
C VAL A 56 17.17 3.39 -19.58
N ALA A 57 16.42 2.45 -20.15
CA ALA A 57 15.06 2.18 -19.73
C ALA A 57 15.01 1.52 -18.36
N GLN A 58 15.93 0.59 -18.09
CA GLN A 58 16.04 -0.09 -16.79
C GLN A 58 16.44 0.89 -15.68
N ASP A 59 17.35 1.82 -15.94
CA ASP A 59 17.76 2.84 -14.96
C ASP A 59 16.66 3.89 -14.67
N ALA A 60 15.70 4.02 -15.59
CA ALA A 60 14.59 4.97 -15.47
C ALA A 60 13.32 4.38 -14.87
N CYS A 61 13.22 3.06 -14.72
CA CYS A 61 12.05 2.36 -14.20
C CYS A 61 12.15 2.08 -12.70
N ASP A 62 11.01 1.70 -12.10
CA ASP A 62 10.92 1.28 -10.70
C ASP A 62 11.00 -0.24 -10.54
N ILE A 63 10.54 -0.97 -11.55
CA ILE A 63 10.45 -2.44 -11.54
C ILE A 63 10.99 -2.99 -12.87
N ILE A 64 11.88 -3.97 -12.79
CA ILE A 64 12.44 -4.66 -13.95
C ILE A 64 11.83 -6.06 -14.04
N LEU A 65 11.26 -6.39 -15.22
CA LEU A 65 10.71 -7.72 -15.51
C LEU A 65 11.83 -8.60 -16.05
N MET A 66 12.36 -9.48 -15.22
CA MET A 66 13.50 -10.33 -15.56
C MET A 66 13.20 -11.41 -16.60
N ASP A 67 11.95 -11.75 -16.77
CA ASP A 67 11.44 -12.79 -17.70
C ASP A 67 10.83 -12.20 -18.98
N ASP A 68 10.82 -10.89 -19.12
CA ASP A 68 10.17 -10.13 -20.22
C ASP A 68 8.72 -10.55 -20.50
N ASN A 69 8.07 -11.14 -19.47
CA ASN A 69 6.71 -11.62 -19.59
C ASN A 69 5.73 -10.59 -19.03
N PHE A 70 4.85 -10.09 -19.88
CA PHE A 70 3.85 -9.11 -19.48
C PHE A 70 2.88 -9.63 -18.39
N SER A 71 2.65 -10.94 -18.31
CA SER A 71 1.83 -11.54 -17.25
C SER A 71 2.44 -11.39 -15.85
N SER A 72 3.76 -11.21 -15.76
CA SER A 72 4.47 -10.96 -14.51
C SER A 72 4.11 -9.62 -13.88
N ILE A 73 3.60 -8.66 -14.66
CA ILE A 73 3.04 -7.41 -14.15
C ILE A 73 1.81 -7.69 -13.28
N ILE A 74 0.93 -8.60 -13.70
CA ILE A 74 -0.25 -8.98 -12.93
C ILE A 74 0.17 -9.61 -11.59
N THR A 75 1.20 -10.45 -11.63
CA THR A 75 1.79 -11.05 -10.42
C THR A 75 2.37 -9.96 -9.51
N ALA A 76 3.10 -9.00 -10.05
CA ALA A 76 3.63 -7.87 -9.27
C ALA A 76 2.52 -7.04 -8.62
N ILE A 77 1.44 -6.76 -9.35
CA ILE A 77 0.26 -6.05 -8.82
C ILE A 77 -0.40 -6.85 -7.69
N LYS A 78 -0.54 -8.17 -7.87
CA LYS A 78 -1.10 -9.06 -6.86
C LYS A 78 -0.28 -9.03 -5.56
N PHE A 79 1.04 -9.13 -5.66
CA PHE A 79 1.94 -9.03 -4.52
C PHE A 79 1.88 -7.62 -3.88
N GLY A 80 1.87 -6.56 -4.66
CA GLY A 80 1.75 -5.19 -4.15
C GLY A 80 0.46 -4.97 -3.36
N ARG A 81 -0.67 -5.48 -3.85
CA ARG A 81 -1.95 -5.43 -3.15
C ARG A 81 -1.93 -6.24 -1.86
N ASN A 82 -1.29 -7.41 -1.86
CA ASN A 82 -1.12 -8.23 -0.67
C ASN A 82 -0.30 -7.52 0.41
N VAL A 83 0.83 -6.93 0.04
CA VAL A 83 1.67 -6.15 0.96
C VAL A 83 0.87 -4.98 1.55
N TYR A 84 0.12 -4.25 0.73
CA TYR A 84 -0.70 -3.14 1.21
C TYR A 84 -1.76 -3.59 2.23
N GLU A 85 -2.45 -4.70 1.96
CA GLU A 85 -3.43 -5.28 2.90
C GLU A 85 -2.77 -5.76 4.19
N SER A 86 -1.61 -6.39 4.11
CA SER A 86 -0.83 -6.82 5.28
C SER A 86 -0.40 -5.63 6.13
N VAL A 87 0.04 -4.52 5.51
CA VAL A 87 0.37 -3.28 6.21
C VAL A 87 -0.87 -2.70 6.91
N GLN A 88 -2.04 -2.70 6.28
CA GLN A 88 -3.28 -2.25 6.92
C GLN A 88 -3.65 -3.09 8.14
N LYS A 89 -3.60 -4.42 8.01
CA LYS A 89 -3.86 -5.36 9.12
C LYS A 89 -2.87 -5.14 10.27
N PHE A 90 -1.59 -4.95 9.94
CA PHE A 90 -0.55 -4.68 10.93
C PHE A 90 -0.78 -3.36 11.69
N ILE A 91 -1.08 -2.28 10.97
CA ILE A 91 -1.37 -0.97 11.58
C ILE A 91 -2.60 -1.07 12.50
N GLN A 92 -3.67 -1.73 12.05
CA GLN A 92 -4.86 -1.94 12.88
C GLN A 92 -4.52 -2.67 14.17
N PHE A 93 -3.81 -3.78 14.07
CA PHE A 93 -3.39 -4.56 15.23
C PHE A 93 -2.53 -3.74 16.18
N GLN A 94 -1.50 -3.07 15.67
CA GLN A 94 -0.58 -2.26 16.46
C GLN A 94 -1.26 -1.11 17.18
N LEU A 95 -2.13 -0.37 16.49
CA LEU A 95 -2.89 0.72 17.12
C LEU A 95 -3.83 0.20 18.23
N THR A 96 -4.52 -0.91 17.98
CA THR A 96 -5.42 -1.51 18.98
C THR A 96 -4.66 -1.85 20.26
N VAL A 97 -3.53 -2.53 20.13
CA VAL A 97 -2.71 -2.92 21.27
C VAL A 97 -2.19 -1.70 22.04
N ASN A 98 -1.71 -0.68 21.33
CA ASN A 98 -1.23 0.54 21.97
C ASN A 98 -2.34 1.29 22.71
N ILE A 99 -3.55 1.37 22.13
CA ILE A 99 -4.72 1.99 22.78
C ILE A 99 -5.07 1.21 24.06
N VAL A 100 -5.11 -0.12 24.01
CA VAL A 100 -5.40 -0.96 25.16
C VAL A 100 -4.33 -0.77 26.25
N ALA A 101 -3.05 -0.78 25.89
CA ALA A 101 -1.95 -0.60 26.84
C ALA A 101 -2.01 0.76 27.55
N VAL A 102 -2.26 1.85 26.81
CA VAL A 102 -2.41 3.19 27.37
C VAL A 102 -3.63 3.27 28.27
N THR A 103 -4.77 2.69 27.86
CA THR A 103 -5.99 2.66 28.65
C THR A 103 -5.79 1.92 29.97
N LEU A 104 -5.14 0.75 29.94
CA LEU A 104 -4.82 -0.02 31.14
C LEU A 104 -3.86 0.74 32.06
N ALA A 105 -2.87 1.43 31.51
CA ALA A 105 -1.94 2.24 32.30
C ALA A 105 -2.65 3.38 33.03
N ILE A 106 -3.59 4.08 32.34
CA ILE A 106 -4.38 5.17 32.93
C ILE A 106 -5.30 4.63 34.03
N ILE A 107 -6.03 3.54 33.77
CA ILE A 107 -6.91 2.90 34.77
C ILE A 107 -6.10 2.45 35.97
N GLY A 108 -4.96 1.79 35.75
CA GLY A 108 -4.07 1.36 36.81
C GLY A 108 -3.56 2.51 37.71
N ALA A 109 -3.17 3.63 37.07
CA ALA A 109 -2.72 4.81 37.76
C ALA A 109 -3.83 5.44 38.66
N ILE A 110 -5.07 5.48 38.13
CA ILE A 110 -6.21 6.10 38.84
C ILE A 110 -6.70 5.22 40.00
N PHE A 111 -6.87 3.92 39.77
CA PHE A 111 -7.51 3.04 40.75
C PHE A 111 -6.52 2.38 41.74
N PHE A 112 -5.32 2.05 41.28
CA PHE A 112 -4.36 1.28 42.08
C PHE A 112 -3.15 2.10 42.55
N GLN A 113 -3.03 3.36 42.12
CA GLN A 113 -1.85 4.21 42.37
C GLN A 113 -0.51 3.54 42.01
N ALA A 114 -0.58 2.53 41.18
CA ALA A 114 0.55 1.79 40.65
C ALA A 114 0.31 1.44 39.17
N SER A 115 1.37 1.47 38.35
CA SER A 115 1.28 0.98 36.99
C SER A 115 1.16 -0.55 37.00
N PRO A 116 0.08 -1.13 36.45
CA PRO A 116 -0.10 -2.59 36.37
C PRO A 116 0.96 -3.28 35.52
N LEU A 117 1.59 -2.52 34.60
CA LEU A 117 2.66 -2.98 33.72
C LEU A 117 3.90 -2.12 33.98
N GLY A 118 5.02 -2.76 34.30
CA GLY A 118 6.31 -2.09 34.32
C GLY A 118 6.78 -1.67 32.93
N ALA A 119 7.55 -0.59 32.83
CA ALA A 119 8.06 -0.09 31.56
C ALA A 119 8.80 -1.17 30.75
N VAL A 120 9.54 -2.04 31.42
CA VAL A 120 10.26 -3.16 30.81
C VAL A 120 9.31 -4.21 30.26
N GLN A 121 8.20 -4.49 30.95
CA GLN A 121 7.19 -5.45 30.50
C GLN A 121 6.45 -4.95 29.26
N MET A 122 6.11 -3.66 29.20
CA MET A 122 5.53 -3.05 28.00
C MET A 122 6.47 -3.11 26.80
N LEU A 123 7.75 -2.86 27.02
CA LEU A 123 8.78 -2.94 25.98
C LEU A 123 8.89 -4.37 25.42
N TRP A 124 8.92 -5.37 26.31
CA TRP A 124 8.97 -6.78 25.93
C TRP A 124 7.74 -7.22 25.12
N VAL A 125 6.54 -6.86 25.57
CA VAL A 125 5.29 -7.19 24.89
C VAL A 125 5.29 -6.56 23.49
N ASN A 126 5.63 -5.29 23.36
CA ASN A 126 5.70 -4.62 22.06
C ASN A 126 6.72 -5.29 21.16
N LEU A 127 7.94 -5.56 21.64
CA LEU A 127 9.00 -6.15 20.84
C LEU A 127 8.64 -7.54 20.30
N ILE A 128 8.14 -8.43 21.16
CA ILE A 128 7.77 -9.80 20.79
C ILE A 128 6.56 -9.77 19.86
N MET A 129 5.56 -8.96 20.17
CA MET A 129 4.32 -8.88 19.44
C MET A 129 4.53 -8.30 18.05
N ASP A 130 5.32 -7.22 17.91
CA ASP A 130 5.65 -6.62 16.64
C ASP A 130 6.43 -7.60 15.74
N SER A 131 7.38 -8.32 16.33
CA SER A 131 8.18 -9.30 15.58
C SER A 131 7.35 -10.48 15.10
N LEU A 132 6.48 -11.04 15.93
CA LEU A 132 5.65 -12.19 15.58
C LEU A 132 4.50 -11.79 14.63
N ALA A 133 3.86 -10.65 14.86
CA ALA A 133 2.77 -10.18 14.00
C ALA A 133 3.29 -9.80 12.61
N SER A 134 4.41 -9.09 12.53
CA SER A 134 5.01 -8.73 11.25
C SER A 134 5.45 -9.96 10.46
N LEU A 135 6.03 -10.96 11.13
CA LEU A 135 6.42 -12.23 10.51
C LEU A 135 5.20 -13.00 9.98
N ALA A 136 4.15 -13.11 10.78
CA ALA A 136 2.92 -13.80 10.38
C ALA A 136 2.25 -13.15 9.17
N LEU A 137 2.16 -11.81 9.14
CA LEU A 137 1.57 -11.07 8.02
C LEU A 137 2.46 -11.08 6.78
N ALA A 138 3.79 -11.07 6.93
CA ALA A 138 4.72 -11.14 5.82
C ALA A 138 4.74 -12.50 5.12
N THR A 139 4.36 -13.57 5.81
CA THR A 139 4.32 -14.94 5.26
C THR A 139 2.97 -15.31 4.64
N GLU A 140 1.95 -14.45 4.72
CA GLU A 140 0.63 -14.70 4.13
C GLU A 140 0.71 -14.68 2.59
N PRO A 141 0.38 -15.79 1.90
CA PRO A 141 0.45 -15.84 0.45
C PRO A 141 -0.63 -14.97 -0.20
N PRO A 142 -0.35 -14.33 -1.35
CA PRO A 142 -1.33 -13.50 -2.03
C PRO A 142 -2.47 -14.35 -2.62
N VAL A 143 -3.72 -13.96 -2.34
CA VAL A 143 -4.93 -14.63 -2.83
C VAL A 143 -5.38 -14.01 -4.15
N ASP A 144 -5.92 -14.82 -5.08
CA ASP A 144 -6.39 -14.35 -6.39
C ASP A 144 -7.56 -13.35 -6.29
N ALA A 145 -8.38 -13.46 -5.26
CA ALA A 145 -9.46 -12.51 -4.97
C ALA A 145 -9.00 -11.03 -4.82
N LEU A 146 -7.71 -10.80 -4.59
CA LEU A 146 -7.15 -9.44 -4.54
C LEU A 146 -7.18 -8.73 -5.90
N LEU A 147 -7.19 -9.48 -7.01
CA LEU A 147 -7.25 -8.92 -8.36
C LEU A 147 -8.66 -8.50 -8.75
N ASP A 148 -9.70 -9.13 -8.20
CA ASP A 148 -11.11 -8.83 -8.49
C ASP A 148 -11.59 -7.54 -7.80
N ARG A 149 -10.83 -7.06 -6.81
CA ARG A 149 -11.16 -5.84 -6.07
C ARG A 149 -10.86 -4.60 -6.89
N ALA A 150 -11.75 -3.60 -6.82
CA ALA A 150 -11.52 -2.29 -7.40
C ALA A 150 -10.20 -1.65 -6.91
N PRO A 151 -9.51 -0.87 -7.75
CA PRO A 151 -8.26 -0.20 -7.36
C PRO A 151 -8.50 0.79 -6.22
N TYR A 152 -7.53 0.93 -5.35
CA TYR A 152 -7.56 1.95 -4.29
C TYR A 152 -7.39 3.34 -4.88
N GLY A 153 -8.24 4.29 -4.45
CA GLY A 153 -8.07 5.71 -4.80
C GLY A 153 -6.80 6.29 -4.17
N ARG A 154 -6.17 7.25 -4.85
CA ARG A 154 -4.91 7.88 -4.40
C ARG A 154 -5.04 8.55 -3.03
N ASN A 155 -6.22 9.08 -2.70
CA ASN A 155 -6.51 9.77 -1.44
C ASN A 155 -7.17 8.86 -0.39
N MET A 156 -7.22 7.56 -0.61
CA MET A 156 -7.77 6.64 0.36
C MET A 156 -6.89 6.58 1.61
N SER A 157 -7.50 6.83 2.77
CA SER A 157 -6.82 6.67 4.05
C SER A 157 -6.45 5.20 4.27
N ILE A 158 -5.24 4.95 4.76
CA ILE A 158 -4.79 3.61 5.15
C ILE A 158 -5.71 3.06 6.25
N ILE A 159 -6.22 3.92 7.13
CA ILE A 159 -7.16 3.57 8.18
C ILE A 159 -8.57 3.76 7.63
N SER A 160 -9.28 2.65 7.36
CA SER A 160 -10.67 2.67 6.93
C SER A 160 -11.62 2.96 8.12
N LYS A 161 -12.82 3.48 7.82
CA LYS A 161 -13.87 3.67 8.85
C LYS A 161 -14.20 2.35 9.57
N GLN A 162 -14.13 1.25 8.86
CA GLN A 162 -14.37 -0.07 9.43
C GLN A 162 -13.27 -0.49 10.42
N MET A 163 -12.01 -0.10 10.17
CA MET A 163 -10.93 -0.31 11.12
C MET A 163 -11.16 0.46 12.42
N TYR A 164 -11.67 1.70 12.36
CA TYR A 164 -12.04 2.46 13.55
C TYR A 164 -13.10 1.73 14.37
N PHE A 165 -14.16 1.24 13.74
CA PHE A 165 -15.17 0.48 14.46
C PHE A 165 -14.60 -0.79 15.09
N ASN A 166 -13.75 -1.52 14.38
CA ASN A 166 -13.13 -2.74 14.90
C ASN A 166 -12.09 -2.49 16.01
N MET A 167 -11.55 -1.27 16.14
CA MET A 167 -10.63 -0.92 17.23
C MET A 167 -11.36 -0.53 18.52
N PHE A 168 -12.59 -0.06 18.43
CA PHE A 168 -13.37 0.39 19.60
C PHE A 168 -14.48 -0.59 20.03
N GLY A 169 -14.66 -1.72 19.34
CA GLY A 169 -15.62 -2.77 19.70
C GLY A 169 -16.69 -2.95 18.70
#